data_907397a1a6a26b4e19de2118d9721db6
#
_entry.id   907397a1a6a26b4e19de2118d9721db6
#
_cell.length_a   1.000
_cell.length_b   1.000
_cell.length_c   1.000
_cell.angle_alpha   90.00
_cell.angle_beta   90.00
_cell.angle_gamma   90.00
#
_symmetry.space_group_name_H-M   'P 1'
#
loop_
_entity.id
_entity.type
_entity.pdbx_description
1 polymer ?
#
loop_
_entity_poly.entity_id
_entity_poly.type
_entity_poly.pdbx_seq_one_letter_code
_entity_poly.pdbx_strand_id
1 'polypeptide(L)'
;RWVMVDVETSGLNARSDRLLAIAAIGLRVDWANKRLAIVPGDSFEVDLAQAEASSRSNILLHGIGAARQQAGADPAQAMQAFADYVADAPLLAFHAWFDQRFVGRYAREHGVENFGNPWVDVEHLCGMVHPEVKVRSLDDWMAFLGVQCAVRHQAAADTLAECEVLQRVWPRVAAQCDNWGDVQRLARRWRWAHSH
;
A
#
# COMPACT_ATOMS: atom_id res chain seq x y z
N ARG A 1 6.06 6.24 13.51
CA ARG A 1 6.26 5.99 12.08
C ARG A 1 5.29 4.92 11.61
N TRP A 2 4.62 5.16 10.48
CA TRP A 2 3.84 4.20 9.71
C TRP A 2 4.43 4.09 8.31
N VAL A 3 4.00 3.11 7.54
CA VAL A 3 4.47 2.95 6.15
C VAL A 3 3.29 2.69 5.24
N MET A 4 3.13 3.52 4.21
CA MET A 4 2.24 3.27 3.08
C MET A 4 2.94 2.34 2.10
N VAL A 5 2.24 1.34 1.58
CA VAL A 5 2.78 0.31 0.69
C VAL A 5 1.86 0.12 -0.50
N ASP A 6 2.43 0.01 -1.69
CA ASP A 6 1.73 -0.42 -2.90
C ASP A 6 2.58 -1.43 -3.66
N VAL A 7 1.94 -2.41 -4.30
CA VAL A 7 2.60 -3.46 -5.05
C VAL A 7 2.13 -3.52 -6.50
N GLU A 8 3.05 -3.88 -7.40
CA GLU A 8 2.72 -4.26 -8.77
C GLU A 8 2.85 -5.77 -8.94
N THR A 9 1.92 -6.37 -9.66
CA THR A 9 1.79 -7.81 -9.78
C THR A 9 1.52 -8.25 -11.22
N SER A 10 1.78 -9.52 -11.54
CA SER A 10 1.49 -10.07 -12.86
C SER A 10 0.00 -10.36 -13.11
N GLY A 11 -0.83 -10.24 -12.07
CA GLY A 11 -2.27 -10.47 -12.10
C GLY A 11 -2.89 -10.35 -10.71
N LEU A 12 -4.17 -10.67 -10.59
CA LEU A 12 -4.96 -10.42 -9.37
C LEU A 12 -5.04 -11.61 -8.40
N ASN A 13 -4.55 -12.77 -8.82
CA ASN A 13 -4.60 -13.97 -7.98
C ASN A 13 -3.37 -14.05 -7.07
N ALA A 14 -3.53 -13.64 -5.83
CA ALA A 14 -2.45 -13.66 -4.85
C ALA A 14 -1.89 -15.06 -4.51
N ARG A 15 -2.50 -16.15 -4.99
CA ARG A 15 -1.99 -17.53 -4.80
C ARG A 15 -1.02 -17.95 -5.91
N SER A 16 -1.21 -17.46 -7.14
CA SER A 16 -0.49 -17.91 -8.34
C SER A 16 0.26 -16.79 -9.05
N ASP A 17 -0.25 -15.56 -9.00
CA ASP A 17 0.38 -14.44 -9.69
C ASP A 17 1.63 -13.95 -8.96
N ARG A 18 2.51 -13.29 -9.71
CA ARG A 18 3.83 -12.91 -9.23
C ARG A 18 3.83 -11.48 -8.71
N LEU A 19 4.62 -11.23 -7.67
CA LEU A 19 4.96 -9.90 -7.19
C LEU A 19 6.10 -9.34 -8.07
N LEU A 20 5.86 -8.21 -8.70
CA LEU A 20 6.79 -7.60 -9.65
C LEU A 20 7.56 -6.42 -9.04
N ALA A 21 6.90 -5.60 -8.24
CA ALA A 21 7.50 -4.45 -7.57
C ALA A 21 6.82 -4.17 -6.23
N ILE A 22 7.57 -3.56 -5.33
CA ILE A 22 7.09 -3.01 -4.06
C ILE A 22 7.57 -1.57 -3.98
N ALA A 23 6.67 -0.64 -3.66
CA ALA A 23 7.04 0.71 -3.25
C ALA A 23 6.45 1.02 -1.88
N ALA A 24 7.15 1.83 -1.11
CA ALA A 24 6.71 2.24 0.21
C ALA A 24 7.20 3.63 0.59
N ILE A 25 6.40 4.36 1.36
CA ILE A 25 6.71 5.70 1.84
C ILE A 25 6.38 5.81 3.32
N GLY A 26 7.33 6.31 4.10
CA GLY A 26 7.16 6.56 5.52
C GLY A 26 6.19 7.71 5.81
N LEU A 27 5.39 7.53 6.83
CA LEU A 27 4.45 8.52 7.36
C LEU A 27 4.81 8.80 8.82
N ARG A 28 4.74 10.06 9.22
CA ARG A 28 4.89 10.48 10.62
C ARG A 28 3.57 10.99 11.16
N VAL A 29 3.12 10.41 12.25
CA VAL A 29 1.91 10.84 12.95
C VAL A 29 2.28 11.59 14.22
N ASP A 30 1.78 12.80 14.33
CA ASP A 30 1.84 13.63 15.54
C ASP A 30 0.45 13.64 16.19
N TRP A 31 0.27 12.79 17.18
CA TRP A 31 -1.01 12.66 17.87
C TRP A 31 -1.38 13.88 18.71
N ALA A 32 -0.38 14.58 19.26
CA ALA A 32 -0.63 15.76 20.08
C ALA A 32 -1.23 16.90 19.25
N ASN A 33 -0.75 17.07 18.02
CA ASN A 33 -1.22 18.09 17.07
C ASN A 33 -2.18 17.56 16.01
N LYS A 34 -2.55 16.28 16.08
CA LYS A 34 -3.45 15.62 15.11
C LYS A 34 -2.98 15.74 13.65
N ARG A 35 -1.66 15.66 13.43
CA ARG A 35 -1.04 15.85 12.11
C ARG A 35 -0.50 14.54 11.56
N LEU A 36 -0.61 14.39 10.24
CA LEU A 36 0.04 13.34 9.46
C LEU A 36 0.95 14.01 8.43
N ALA A 37 2.22 13.64 8.42
CA ALA A 37 3.20 14.11 7.45
C ALA A 37 3.69 12.95 6.57
N ILE A 38 3.72 13.17 5.27
CA ILE A 38 4.40 12.30 4.30
C ILE A 38 5.89 12.60 4.40
N VAL A 39 6.74 11.57 4.46
CA VAL A 39 8.19 11.71 4.58
C VAL A 39 8.88 11.15 3.33
N PRO A 40 9.00 11.92 2.22
CA PRO A 40 9.50 11.38 0.95
C PRO A 40 10.93 10.83 1.03
N GLY A 41 11.76 11.37 1.94
CA GLY A 41 13.12 10.86 2.19
C GLY A 41 13.16 9.51 2.93
N ASP A 42 12.03 9.06 3.52
CA ASP A 42 11.83 7.74 4.10
C ASP A 42 11.01 6.92 3.09
N SER A 43 11.66 6.44 2.04
CA SER A 43 11.02 5.72 0.94
C SER A 43 11.80 4.48 0.55
N PHE A 44 11.09 3.51 -0.01
CA PHE A 44 11.64 2.25 -0.49
C PHE A 44 10.99 1.90 -1.83
N GLU A 45 11.77 1.41 -2.76
CA GLU A 45 11.28 0.85 -4.03
C GLU A 45 12.18 -0.28 -4.47
N VAL A 46 11.59 -1.39 -4.91
CA VAL A 46 12.32 -2.54 -5.46
C VAL A 46 11.50 -3.25 -6.53
N ASP A 47 12.15 -3.58 -7.65
CA ASP A 47 11.64 -4.55 -8.62
C ASP A 47 12.19 -5.93 -8.29
N LEU A 48 11.33 -6.96 -8.34
CA LEU A 48 11.72 -8.35 -8.10
C LEU A 48 12.05 -9.03 -9.41
N ALA A 49 13.19 -9.72 -9.46
CA ALA A 49 13.60 -10.48 -10.63
C ALA A 49 12.59 -11.56 -11.02
N GLN A 50 12.28 -11.63 -12.31
CA GLN A 50 11.36 -12.60 -12.88
C GLN A 50 12.09 -13.51 -13.87
N ALA A 51 11.89 -14.83 -13.77
CA ALA A 51 12.43 -15.79 -14.75
C ALA A 51 11.82 -15.59 -16.14
N GLU A 52 10.53 -15.21 -16.18
CA GLU A 52 9.79 -14.92 -17.40
C GLU A 52 9.08 -13.57 -17.27
N ALA A 53 9.04 -12.82 -18.37
CA ALA A 53 8.28 -11.57 -18.41
C ALA A 53 6.78 -11.82 -18.19
N SER A 54 6.11 -10.87 -17.58
CA SER A 54 4.64 -10.87 -17.49
C SER A 54 4.01 -10.66 -18.88
N SER A 55 2.69 -10.84 -18.98
CA SER A 55 1.98 -10.65 -20.24
C SER A 55 2.16 -9.23 -20.80
N ARG A 56 2.03 -9.09 -22.12
CA ARG A 56 2.14 -7.77 -22.79
C ARG A 56 1.15 -6.75 -22.21
N SER A 57 -0.07 -7.17 -21.94
CA SER A 57 -1.09 -6.29 -21.32
C SER A 57 -0.69 -5.83 -19.92
N ASN A 58 -0.08 -6.70 -19.14
CA ASN A 58 0.43 -6.36 -17.81
C ASN A 58 1.62 -5.39 -17.90
N ILE A 59 2.57 -5.62 -18.83
CA ILE A 59 3.69 -4.69 -19.08
C ILE A 59 3.17 -3.30 -19.49
N LEU A 60 2.15 -3.24 -20.35
CA LEU A 60 1.55 -1.97 -20.77
C LEU A 60 0.84 -1.25 -19.61
N LEU A 61 0.28 -2.00 -18.69
CA LEU A 61 -0.40 -1.44 -17.51
C LEU A 61 0.59 -0.82 -16.52
N HIS A 62 1.62 -1.57 -16.11
CA HIS A 62 2.56 -1.15 -15.04
C HIS A 62 3.81 -0.45 -15.56
N GLY A 63 4.08 -0.51 -16.86
CA GLY A 63 5.31 0.05 -17.43
C GLY A 63 6.59 -0.71 -17.05
N ILE A 64 6.49 -1.88 -16.39
CA ILE A 64 7.63 -2.70 -16.02
C ILE A 64 7.94 -3.65 -17.17
N GLY A 65 8.79 -3.22 -18.09
CA GLY A 65 9.18 -4.00 -19.27
C GLY A 65 9.96 -5.28 -18.93
N ALA A 66 10.04 -6.20 -19.90
CA ALA A 66 10.69 -7.50 -19.71
C ALA A 66 12.15 -7.37 -19.21
N ALA A 67 12.92 -6.44 -19.74
CA ALA A 67 14.29 -6.20 -19.31
C ALA A 67 14.37 -5.74 -17.83
N ARG A 68 13.45 -4.85 -17.41
CA ARG A 68 13.38 -4.40 -16.03
C ARG A 68 12.96 -5.55 -15.09
N GLN A 69 12.01 -6.39 -15.50
CA GLN A 69 11.61 -7.58 -14.75
C GLN A 69 12.76 -8.59 -14.60
N GLN A 70 13.57 -8.76 -15.63
CA GLN A 70 14.74 -9.67 -15.56
C GLN A 70 15.89 -9.09 -14.73
N ALA A 71 16.08 -7.78 -14.74
CA ALA A 71 17.13 -7.06 -14.02
C ALA A 71 16.79 -6.76 -12.56
N GLY A 72 15.61 -7.14 -12.08
CA GLY A 72 15.18 -6.92 -10.70
C GLY A 72 16.08 -7.59 -9.67
N ALA A 73 15.90 -7.24 -8.41
CA ALA A 73 16.60 -7.86 -7.30
C ALA A 73 16.13 -9.32 -7.09
N ASP A 74 17.02 -10.16 -6.59
CA ASP A 74 16.64 -11.50 -6.13
C ASP A 74 15.46 -11.40 -5.17
N PRO A 75 14.39 -12.20 -5.34
CA PRO A 75 13.19 -12.08 -4.52
C PRO A 75 13.43 -12.25 -3.02
N ALA A 76 14.34 -13.12 -2.59
CA ALA A 76 14.67 -13.29 -1.18
C ALA A 76 15.35 -12.04 -0.61
N GLN A 77 16.30 -11.48 -1.38
CA GLN A 77 17.00 -10.23 -1.00
C GLN A 77 16.02 -9.04 -0.98
N ALA A 78 15.15 -8.92 -1.99
CA ALA A 78 14.13 -7.87 -2.05
C ALA A 78 13.18 -7.92 -0.85
N MET A 79 12.70 -9.11 -0.51
CA MET A 79 11.79 -9.30 0.63
C MET A 79 12.49 -9.03 1.97
N GLN A 80 13.75 -9.43 2.14
CA GLN A 80 14.51 -9.12 3.35
C GLN A 80 14.73 -7.61 3.47
N ALA A 81 15.16 -6.94 2.40
CA ALA A 81 15.35 -5.49 2.38
C ALA A 81 14.05 -4.72 2.68
N PHE A 82 12.91 -5.20 2.16
CA PHE A 82 11.61 -4.63 2.50
C PHE A 82 11.25 -4.84 3.97
N ALA A 83 11.47 -6.02 4.51
CA ALA A 83 11.23 -6.31 5.93
C ALA A 83 12.11 -5.43 6.83
N ASP A 84 13.37 -5.27 6.50
CA ASP A 84 14.30 -4.41 7.23
C ASP A 84 13.86 -2.93 7.17
N TYR A 85 13.38 -2.48 6.02
CA TYR A 85 12.87 -1.11 5.84
C TYR A 85 11.62 -0.84 6.69
N VAL A 86 10.63 -1.71 6.65
CA VAL A 86 9.40 -1.51 7.42
C VAL A 86 9.60 -1.77 8.92
N ALA A 87 10.54 -2.62 9.29
CA ALA A 87 10.78 -3.06 10.66
C ALA A 87 9.46 -3.50 11.34
N ASP A 88 9.10 -2.90 12.47
CA ASP A 88 7.86 -3.16 13.21
C ASP A 88 6.74 -2.12 12.94
N ALA A 89 6.94 -1.26 11.93
CA ALA A 89 5.99 -0.20 11.63
C ALA A 89 4.62 -0.76 11.21
N PRO A 90 3.53 -0.13 11.64
CA PRO A 90 2.21 -0.34 11.04
C PRO A 90 2.20 -0.03 9.55
N LEU A 91 1.53 -0.86 8.77
CA LEU A 91 1.44 -0.75 7.32
C LEU A 91 0.04 -0.32 6.87
N LEU A 92 -0.01 0.49 5.84
CA LEU A 92 -1.25 0.94 5.21
C LEU A 92 -1.15 0.70 3.69
N ALA A 93 -2.27 0.43 3.07
CA ALA A 93 -2.41 0.37 1.61
C ALA A 93 -3.85 0.67 1.22
N PHE A 94 -4.07 1.05 -0.02
CA PHE A 94 -5.42 1.14 -0.57
C PHE A 94 -5.84 -0.25 -1.07
N HIS A 95 -6.95 -0.79 -0.57
CA HIS A 95 -7.32 -2.21 -0.67
C HIS A 95 -6.26 -3.15 -0.06
N ALA A 96 -5.80 -2.84 1.13
CA ALA A 96 -4.68 -3.47 1.81
C ALA A 96 -4.69 -5.02 1.86
N TRP A 97 -5.86 -5.66 1.73
CA TRP A 97 -5.96 -7.13 1.66
C TRP A 97 -5.18 -7.72 0.48
N PHE A 98 -5.06 -6.96 -0.61
CA PHE A 98 -4.34 -7.37 -1.81
C PHE A 98 -2.83 -7.37 -1.56
N ASP A 99 -2.28 -6.23 -1.16
CA ASP A 99 -0.86 -6.05 -0.86
C ASP A 99 -0.40 -7.00 0.24
N GLN A 100 -1.16 -7.08 1.32
CA GLN A 100 -0.88 -7.95 2.46
C GLN A 100 -0.76 -9.43 2.04
N ARG A 101 -1.58 -9.89 1.11
CA ARG A 101 -1.54 -11.28 0.63
C ARG A 101 -0.30 -11.56 -0.21
N PHE A 102 0.04 -10.68 -1.16
CA PHE A 102 1.23 -10.83 -1.98
C PHE A 102 2.50 -10.74 -1.16
N VAL A 103 2.65 -9.69 -0.37
CA VAL A 103 3.81 -9.48 0.50
C VAL A 103 3.94 -10.62 1.52
N GLY A 104 2.84 -10.99 2.19
CA GLY A 104 2.87 -12.07 3.18
C GLY A 104 3.19 -13.44 2.60
N ARG A 105 2.77 -13.73 1.35
CA ARG A 105 3.14 -14.96 0.66
C ARG A 105 4.63 -14.96 0.32
N TYR A 106 5.13 -13.89 -0.30
CA TYR A 106 6.54 -13.79 -0.68
C TYR A 106 7.48 -13.81 0.54
N ALA A 107 7.10 -13.15 1.63
CA ALA A 107 7.86 -13.22 2.87
C ALA A 107 8.01 -14.68 3.35
N ARG A 108 6.93 -15.45 3.37
CA ARG A 108 6.98 -16.88 3.78
C ARG A 108 7.77 -17.74 2.79
N GLU A 109 7.55 -17.57 1.48
CA GLU A 109 8.22 -18.34 0.43
C GLU A 109 9.73 -18.11 0.41
N HIS A 110 10.18 -16.92 0.81
CA HIS A 110 11.58 -16.51 0.82
C HIS A 110 12.21 -16.47 2.22
N GLY A 111 11.57 -17.07 3.21
CA GLY A 111 12.16 -17.28 4.54
C GLY A 111 12.33 -16.02 5.39
N VAL A 112 11.57 -14.97 5.10
CA VAL A 112 11.54 -13.78 5.96
C VAL A 112 10.71 -14.09 7.20
N GLU A 113 11.41 -14.28 8.32
CA GLU A 113 10.78 -14.58 9.60
C GLU A 113 10.19 -13.31 10.24
N ASN A 114 9.14 -13.50 11.03
CA ASN A 114 8.52 -12.45 11.84
C ASN A 114 7.93 -11.26 11.05
N PHE A 115 7.56 -11.45 9.78
CA PHE A 115 6.81 -10.45 9.04
C PHE A 115 5.33 -10.45 9.49
N GLY A 116 5.07 -9.80 10.63
CA GLY A 116 3.77 -9.76 11.30
C GLY A 116 3.20 -8.35 11.47
N ASN A 117 3.64 -7.39 10.67
CA ASN A 117 3.21 -6.00 10.75
C ASN A 117 1.68 -5.88 10.69
N PRO A 118 1.05 -5.04 11.53
CA PRO A 118 -0.38 -4.79 11.43
C PRO A 118 -0.71 -3.93 10.21
N TRP A 119 -1.82 -4.24 9.53
CA TRP A 119 -2.29 -3.53 8.34
C TRP A 119 -3.59 -2.78 8.59
N VAL A 120 -3.73 -1.64 7.93
CA VAL A 120 -4.98 -0.89 7.82
C VAL A 120 -5.24 -0.54 6.36
N ASP A 121 -6.49 -0.72 5.94
CA ASP A 121 -6.97 -0.36 4.61
C ASP A 121 -7.39 1.11 4.58
N VAL A 122 -6.77 1.89 3.69
CA VAL A 122 -7.05 3.32 3.53
C VAL A 122 -8.44 3.56 2.97
N GLU A 123 -8.93 2.70 2.07
CA GLU A 123 -10.32 2.78 1.56
C GLU A 123 -11.34 2.71 2.70
N HIS A 124 -11.10 1.84 3.68
CA HIS A 124 -11.97 1.73 4.84
C HIS A 124 -11.99 3.01 5.68
N LEU A 125 -10.86 3.68 5.84
CA LEU A 125 -10.80 4.97 6.55
C LEU A 125 -11.55 6.04 5.77
N CYS A 126 -11.33 6.13 4.45
CA CYS A 126 -12.03 7.06 3.58
C CYS A 126 -13.55 6.90 3.70
N GLY A 127 -14.05 5.68 3.56
CA GLY A 127 -15.48 5.38 3.64
C GLY A 127 -16.07 5.65 5.02
N MET A 128 -15.33 5.43 6.10
CA MET A 128 -15.81 5.73 7.46
C MET A 128 -15.97 7.23 7.71
N VAL A 129 -15.09 8.07 7.18
CA VAL A 129 -15.13 9.51 7.43
C VAL A 129 -15.87 10.30 6.36
N HIS A 130 -16.23 9.63 5.26
CA HIS A 130 -17.06 10.15 4.17
C HIS A 130 -18.17 9.16 3.78
N PRO A 131 -19.10 8.86 4.68
CA PRO A 131 -20.15 7.84 4.45
C PRO A 131 -21.11 8.22 3.31
N GLU A 132 -21.14 9.48 2.91
CA GLU A 132 -21.90 10.00 1.77
C GLU A 132 -21.33 9.57 0.42
N VAL A 133 -20.03 9.26 0.36
CA VAL A 133 -19.31 8.86 -0.86
C VAL A 133 -19.45 7.36 -1.07
N LYS A 134 -19.93 6.96 -2.25
CA LYS A 134 -20.22 5.54 -2.56
C LYS A 134 -19.24 4.92 -3.57
N VAL A 135 -18.12 5.59 -3.79
CA VAL A 135 -17.05 5.11 -4.67
C VAL A 135 -16.09 4.19 -3.91
N ARG A 136 -15.40 3.31 -4.65
CA ARG A 136 -14.51 2.30 -4.07
C ARG A 136 -13.10 2.33 -4.65
N SER A 137 -12.92 2.85 -5.87
CA SER A 137 -11.61 2.88 -6.52
C SER A 137 -10.73 4.01 -6.00
N LEU A 138 -9.41 3.81 -6.07
CA LEU A 138 -8.44 4.86 -5.75
C LEU A 138 -8.63 6.08 -6.66
N ASP A 139 -8.89 5.88 -7.96
CA ASP A 139 -9.11 6.97 -8.92
C ASP A 139 -10.31 7.85 -8.53
N ASP A 140 -11.42 7.23 -8.12
CA ASP A 140 -12.61 7.96 -7.69
C ASP A 140 -12.37 8.74 -6.39
N TRP A 141 -11.64 8.14 -5.43
CA TRP A 141 -11.27 8.83 -4.19
C TRP A 141 -10.31 9.98 -4.44
N MET A 142 -9.32 9.79 -5.35
CA MET A 142 -8.44 10.88 -5.76
C MET A 142 -9.22 12.03 -6.40
N ALA A 143 -10.16 11.71 -7.30
CA ALA A 143 -11.00 12.73 -7.94
C ALA A 143 -11.85 13.48 -6.90
N PHE A 144 -12.47 12.78 -5.97
CA PHE A 144 -13.28 13.39 -4.90
C PHE A 144 -12.46 14.29 -3.97
N LEU A 145 -11.22 13.88 -3.62
CA LEU A 145 -10.36 14.60 -2.68
C LEU A 145 -9.43 15.62 -3.35
N GLY A 146 -9.44 15.72 -4.68
CA GLY A 146 -8.58 16.62 -5.44
C GLY A 146 -7.10 16.22 -5.38
N VAL A 147 -6.82 14.91 -5.33
CA VAL A 147 -5.46 14.34 -5.40
C VAL A 147 -5.13 14.03 -6.87
N GLN A 148 -3.91 14.33 -7.27
CA GLN A 148 -3.41 14.02 -8.61
C GLN A 148 -2.25 13.04 -8.53
N CYS A 149 -2.31 11.97 -9.31
CA CYS A 149 -1.20 11.04 -9.49
C CYS A 149 -0.49 11.33 -10.81
N ALA A 150 0.83 11.45 -10.78
CA ALA A 150 1.62 11.77 -11.97
C ALA A 150 1.52 10.70 -13.05
N VAL A 151 1.61 9.43 -12.65
CA VAL A 151 1.49 8.26 -13.54
C VAL A 151 0.84 7.13 -12.75
N ARG A 152 -0.38 6.73 -13.13
CA ARG A 152 -1.08 5.60 -12.50
C ARG A 152 -0.43 4.26 -12.90
N HIS A 153 -0.60 3.26 -12.03
CA HIS A 153 -0.06 1.91 -12.18
C HIS A 153 1.47 1.86 -12.19
N GLN A 154 2.09 2.76 -11.44
CA GLN A 154 3.50 2.68 -11.04
C GLN A 154 3.56 2.75 -9.51
N ALA A 155 4.09 1.69 -8.90
CA ALA A 155 4.03 1.52 -7.45
C ALA A 155 4.44 2.77 -6.65
N ALA A 156 5.55 3.43 -7.01
CA ALA A 156 6.00 4.62 -6.30
C ALA A 156 5.03 5.81 -6.42
N ALA A 157 4.45 6.02 -7.63
CA ALA A 157 3.52 7.12 -7.87
C ALA A 157 2.17 6.84 -7.19
N ASP A 158 1.70 5.60 -7.23
CA ASP A 158 0.46 5.19 -6.58
C ASP A 158 0.61 5.24 -5.05
N THR A 159 1.74 4.79 -4.49
CA THR A 159 2.03 4.91 -3.06
C THR A 159 1.97 6.38 -2.60
N LEU A 160 2.53 7.32 -3.37
CA LEU A 160 2.46 8.74 -3.03
C LEU A 160 1.02 9.26 -3.08
N ALA A 161 0.24 8.88 -4.11
CA ALA A 161 -1.16 9.26 -4.23
C ALA A 161 -1.99 8.72 -3.07
N GLU A 162 -1.76 7.49 -2.63
CA GLU A 162 -2.40 6.91 -1.44
C GLU A 162 -2.05 7.67 -0.15
N CYS A 163 -0.78 8.08 0.00
CA CYS A 163 -0.36 8.93 1.10
C CYS A 163 -1.13 10.27 1.10
N GLU A 164 -1.29 10.89 -0.07
CA GLU A 164 -2.03 12.15 -0.20
C GLU A 164 -3.53 11.97 0.05
N VAL A 165 -4.14 10.88 -0.41
CA VAL A 165 -5.53 10.51 -0.08
C VAL A 165 -5.69 10.41 1.43
N LEU A 166 -4.82 9.66 2.11
CA LEU A 166 -4.86 9.54 3.57
C LEU A 166 -4.68 10.90 4.23
N GLN A 167 -3.75 11.73 3.75
CA GLN A 167 -3.52 13.07 4.31
C GLN A 167 -4.74 13.98 4.18
N ARG A 168 -5.49 13.88 3.08
CA ARG A 168 -6.75 14.64 2.87
C ARG A 168 -7.86 14.24 3.84
N VAL A 169 -8.00 12.97 4.13
CA VAL A 169 -9.02 12.48 5.07
C VAL A 169 -8.56 12.50 6.52
N TRP A 170 -7.27 12.69 6.77
CA TRP A 170 -6.66 12.62 8.09
C TRP A 170 -7.32 13.49 9.17
N PRO A 171 -7.70 14.75 8.91
CA PRO A 171 -8.35 15.57 9.94
C PRO A 171 -9.62 14.93 10.51
N ARG A 172 -10.41 14.25 9.67
CA ARG A 172 -11.63 13.54 10.09
C ARG A 172 -11.32 12.22 10.78
N VAL A 173 -10.27 11.52 10.37
CA VAL A 173 -9.78 10.30 11.04
C VAL A 173 -9.23 10.67 12.43
N ALA A 174 -8.35 11.66 12.52
CA ALA A 174 -7.72 12.10 13.76
C ALA A 174 -8.71 12.68 14.76
N ALA A 175 -9.84 13.23 14.32
CA ALA A 175 -10.92 13.68 15.20
C ALA A 175 -11.56 12.52 15.98
N GLN A 176 -11.41 11.28 15.52
CA GLN A 176 -12.00 10.06 16.11
C GLN A 176 -10.96 9.10 16.68
N CYS A 177 -9.68 9.43 16.57
CA CYS A 177 -8.57 8.53 16.93
C CYS A 177 -7.50 9.28 17.73
N ASP A 178 -6.96 8.60 18.73
CA ASP A 178 -5.85 9.09 19.57
C ASP A 178 -4.59 8.22 19.47
N ASN A 179 -4.70 7.05 18.83
CA ASN A 179 -3.62 6.09 18.66
C ASN A 179 -3.90 5.13 17.51
N TRP A 180 -2.91 4.27 17.18
CA TRP A 180 -3.04 3.27 16.13
C TRP A 180 -4.20 2.29 16.35
N GLY A 181 -4.44 1.87 17.59
CA GLY A 181 -5.55 0.96 17.90
C GLY A 181 -6.92 1.54 17.56
N ASP A 182 -7.10 2.86 17.71
CA ASP A 182 -8.33 3.56 17.32
C ASP A 182 -8.49 3.55 15.80
N VAL A 183 -7.41 3.80 15.05
CA VAL A 183 -7.40 3.75 13.57
C VAL A 183 -7.78 2.36 13.08
N GLN A 184 -7.21 1.31 13.67
CA GLN A 184 -7.58 -0.06 13.36
C GLN A 184 -9.06 -0.37 13.65
N ARG A 185 -9.58 0.13 14.79
CA ARG A 185 -11.00 -0.05 15.13
C ARG A 185 -11.91 0.68 14.15
N LEU A 186 -11.55 1.89 13.76
CA LEU A 186 -12.29 2.69 12.79
C LEU A 186 -12.39 1.97 11.43
N ALA A 187 -11.26 1.49 10.89
CA ALA A 187 -11.21 0.76 9.64
C ALA A 187 -12.00 -0.57 9.70
N ARG A 188 -11.92 -1.32 10.82
CA ARG A 188 -12.69 -2.56 11.00
C ARG A 188 -14.20 -2.34 11.00
N ARG A 189 -14.68 -1.23 11.55
CA ARG A 189 -16.11 -0.89 11.54
C ARG A 189 -16.65 -0.75 10.11
N TRP A 190 -15.90 -0.13 9.22
CA TRP A 190 -16.26 -0.03 7.80
C TRP A 190 -16.39 -1.41 7.14
N ARG A 191 -15.38 -2.25 7.30
CA ARG A 191 -15.39 -3.60 6.74
C ARG A 191 -16.61 -4.40 7.20
N TRP A 192 -16.91 -4.36 8.49
CA TRP A 192 -18.05 -5.09 9.05
C TRP A 192 -19.40 -4.60 8.49
N ALA A 193 -19.57 -3.30 8.33
CA ALA A 193 -20.81 -2.70 7.81
C ALA A 193 -21.03 -2.97 6.29
N HIS A 194 -19.99 -3.34 5.54
CA HIS A 194 -20.02 -3.51 4.07
C HIS A 194 -19.67 -4.92 3.60
N SER A 195 -19.60 -5.90 4.52
CA SER A 195 -19.33 -7.33 4.22
C SER A 195 -20.59 -8.16 3.94
N HIS A 196 -21.75 -7.50 3.75
CA HIS A 196 -23.05 -8.15 3.48
C HIS A 196 -23.66 -7.67 2.17
#